data_41531006058f76eb3be24d0b5555b3a7
#
_entry.id   41531006058f76eb3be24d0b5555b3a7
#
_cell.length_a   1.000
_cell.length_b   1.000
_cell.length_c   1.000
_cell.angle_alpha   90.00
_cell.angle_beta   90.00
_cell.angle_gamma   90.00
#
_symmetry.space_group_name_H-M   'P 1'
#
loop_
_entity.id
_entity.type
_entity.pdbx_description
1 polymer ?
#
loop_
_entity_poly.entity_id
_entity_poly.type
_entity_poly.pdbx_seq_one_letter_code
_entity_poly.pdbx_strand_id
1 'polypeptide(L)'
;MTETKNPPLLSIGPRVRKSPFFDATLRCGASAFTIYNHTFLPASYGDNIRDYWSLVNDVTLWDVACQRQVEITGPAAFEFIQFLTPRDMSRCEVGQCQYMALTNQDGGIVNDAILLRIEEQRFWLSPGDGDVLWWAMGVAVNSGFDVRVCEPDVSPLQLQGPKSPLVARDLFGDWAVEMKYYRLRETELDGIPLVVSRTGWSGELGYELYLRDSQYGNALWERVMEAGKPYNIRPTAPSTIRSIEGGLLSYVSDITIDDNPYVIGMGRFVDFDQPGDFVGKAALQKIAAEGAGRRLVGIEIDGAALGVPNEEFWDISVDGKKIGHVTRCAHSPRLDRNIGWANVAAEHSDPGSELVVDSPSGDRKAVVCEAPWFKPQIRIPDELIA
;
A
#
# COMPACT_ATOMS: atom_id res chain seq x y z
N MET A 1 41.37 -6.65 8.19
CA MET A 1 40.91 -5.40 7.56
C MET A 1 40.10 -5.81 6.34
N THR A 2 38.81 -5.85 6.49
CA THR A 2 37.86 -6.08 5.39
C THR A 2 37.84 -4.78 4.56
N GLU A 3 38.29 -4.85 3.31
CA GLU A 3 38.09 -3.76 2.35
C GLU A 3 36.57 -3.46 2.31
N THR A 4 36.18 -2.28 2.77
CA THR A 4 34.84 -1.75 2.52
C THR A 4 34.75 -1.52 1.00
N LYS A 5 34.20 -2.50 0.28
CA LYS A 5 33.84 -2.32 -1.12
C LYS A 5 32.81 -1.20 -1.15
N ASN A 6 33.15 -0.08 -1.81
CA ASN A 6 32.15 0.93 -2.10
C ASN A 6 30.96 0.26 -2.79
N PRO A 7 29.72 0.54 -2.37
CA PRO A 7 28.56 -0.01 -3.05
C PRO A 7 28.60 0.37 -4.55
N PRO A 8 28.13 -0.50 -5.44
CA PRO A 8 28.12 -0.20 -6.86
C PRO A 8 27.29 1.05 -7.14
N LEU A 9 27.77 1.92 -8.01
CA LEU A 9 27.02 3.07 -8.49
C LEU A 9 25.83 2.59 -9.33
N LEU A 10 24.62 3.04 -8.99
CA LEU A 10 23.41 2.75 -9.75
C LEU A 10 23.25 3.79 -10.87
N SER A 11 23.34 3.37 -12.13
CA SER A 11 23.04 4.23 -13.28
C SER A 11 21.58 4.07 -13.67
N ILE A 12 20.76 5.08 -13.40
CA ILE A 12 19.29 4.97 -13.54
C ILE A 12 18.84 5.43 -14.92
N GLY A 13 19.39 6.28 -15.66
CA GLY A 13 18.96 6.71 -17.00
C GLY A 13 17.44 7.02 -17.12
N PRO A 14 16.90 7.16 -18.33
CA PRO A 14 15.50 7.56 -18.53
C PRO A 14 14.47 6.43 -18.29
N ARG A 15 14.87 5.29 -17.74
CA ARG A 15 13.99 4.15 -17.45
C ARG A 15 13.06 4.39 -16.26
N VAL A 16 13.46 5.33 -15.39
CA VAL A 16 12.71 5.67 -14.18
C VAL A 16 12.06 7.03 -14.38
N ARG A 17 10.76 7.09 -14.18
CA ARG A 17 9.95 8.29 -14.31
C ARG A 17 10.14 9.21 -13.11
N LYS A 18 10.04 10.50 -13.35
CA LYS A 18 9.83 11.50 -12.32
C LYS A 18 8.33 11.75 -12.19
N SER A 19 7.84 11.80 -10.96
CA SER A 19 6.47 12.22 -10.69
C SER A 19 6.28 13.71 -11.00
N PRO A 20 5.04 14.20 -11.12
CA PRO A 20 4.77 15.64 -11.21
C PRO A 20 5.23 16.43 -9.97
N PHE A 21 5.48 15.73 -8.86
CA PHE A 21 5.90 16.29 -7.56
C PHE A 21 7.40 16.16 -7.30
N PHE A 22 8.15 15.44 -8.16
CA PHE A 22 9.56 15.09 -7.93
C PHE A 22 10.43 16.29 -7.59
N ASP A 23 10.33 17.40 -8.34
CA ASP A 23 11.13 18.59 -8.09
C ASP A 23 10.74 19.27 -6.78
N ALA A 24 9.47 19.18 -6.37
CA ALA A 24 8.99 19.68 -5.08
C ALA A 24 9.56 18.85 -3.93
N THR A 25 9.61 17.51 -4.05
CA THR A 25 10.21 16.65 -3.02
C THR A 25 11.69 16.96 -2.82
N LEU A 26 12.44 17.20 -3.90
CA LEU A 26 13.85 17.63 -3.82
C LEU A 26 14.00 18.98 -3.10
N ARG A 27 13.19 19.98 -3.45
CA ARG A 27 13.21 21.29 -2.77
C ARG A 27 12.89 21.17 -1.27
N CYS A 28 12.06 20.21 -0.91
CA CYS A 28 11.70 19.92 0.48
C CYS A 28 12.70 19.03 1.21
N GLY A 29 13.81 18.62 0.58
CA GLY A 29 14.91 17.91 1.22
C GLY A 29 14.83 16.37 1.13
N ALA A 30 14.13 15.81 0.16
CA ALA A 30 14.21 14.37 -0.11
C ALA A 30 15.66 13.98 -0.36
N SER A 31 16.22 13.11 0.48
CA SER A 31 17.64 12.73 0.51
C SER A 31 17.92 11.36 -0.08
N ALA A 32 16.91 10.50 -0.18
CA ALA A 32 16.99 9.19 -0.81
C ALA A 32 15.70 8.85 -1.55
N PHE A 33 15.84 8.06 -2.61
CA PHE A 33 14.74 7.55 -3.41
C PHE A 33 14.90 6.05 -3.61
N THR A 34 13.77 5.36 -3.67
CA THR A 34 13.67 4.01 -4.21
C THR A 34 12.94 4.03 -5.56
N ILE A 35 12.90 2.89 -6.24
CA ILE A 35 12.15 2.72 -7.48
C ILE A 35 10.93 1.84 -7.17
N TYR A 36 9.77 2.31 -7.56
CA TYR A 36 8.49 1.65 -7.38
C TYR A 36 7.65 1.89 -8.65
N ASN A 37 7.14 0.85 -9.30
CA ASN A 37 6.44 0.95 -10.59
C ASN A 37 7.18 1.82 -11.63
N HIS A 38 8.50 1.61 -11.77
CA HIS A 38 9.37 2.38 -12.68
C HIS A 38 9.38 3.89 -12.44
N THR A 39 9.04 4.33 -11.21
CA THR A 39 8.95 5.75 -10.82
C THR A 39 9.79 5.99 -9.58
N PHE A 40 10.43 7.15 -9.48
CA PHE A 40 11.10 7.57 -8.25
C PHE A 40 10.07 7.75 -7.14
N LEU A 41 10.29 7.07 -6.01
CA LEU A 41 9.53 7.23 -4.79
C LEU A 41 10.47 7.75 -3.70
N PRO A 42 10.18 8.87 -3.02
CA PRO A 42 10.98 9.30 -1.89
C PRO A 42 11.06 8.21 -0.82
N ALA A 43 12.26 7.90 -0.34
CA ALA A 43 12.54 6.88 0.66
C ALA A 43 13.02 7.48 1.99
N SER A 44 13.53 8.72 1.99
CA SER A 44 13.98 9.40 3.20
C SER A 44 14.06 10.92 3.02
N TYR A 45 13.78 11.64 4.11
CA TYR A 45 14.05 13.07 4.27
C TYR A 45 15.09 13.32 5.39
N GLY A 46 15.93 12.31 5.66
CA GLY A 46 17.10 12.39 6.54
C GLY A 46 16.89 11.91 7.97
N ASP A 47 15.66 11.92 8.51
CA ASP A 47 15.35 11.48 9.87
C ASP A 47 14.03 10.70 9.91
N ASN A 48 14.10 9.40 9.68
CA ASN A 48 12.93 8.52 9.59
C ASN A 48 12.15 8.40 10.93
N ILE A 49 12.83 8.58 12.07
CA ILE A 49 12.15 8.53 13.38
C ILE A 49 11.36 9.81 13.62
N ARG A 50 11.92 10.97 13.29
CA ARG A 50 11.19 12.24 13.33
C ARG A 50 9.99 12.21 12.35
N ASP A 51 10.18 11.68 11.17
CA ASP A 51 9.14 11.57 10.14
C ASP A 51 8.03 10.60 10.58
N TYR A 52 8.38 9.50 11.25
CA TYR A 52 7.43 8.59 11.90
C TYR A 52 6.59 9.33 12.96
N TRP A 53 7.22 10.10 13.86
CA TRP A 53 6.48 10.84 14.90
C TRP A 53 5.63 11.98 14.33
N SER A 54 6.06 12.60 13.20
CA SER A 54 5.24 13.59 12.50
C SER A 54 3.98 12.94 11.90
N LEU A 55 4.08 11.73 11.36
CA LEU A 55 2.93 10.97 10.88
C LEU A 55 1.94 10.61 11.99
N VAL A 56 2.45 10.20 13.14
CA VAL A 56 1.62 9.73 14.27
C VAL A 56 0.96 10.88 15.06
N ASN A 57 1.61 12.04 15.12
CA ASN A 57 1.17 13.16 15.96
C ASN A 57 0.61 14.36 15.19
N ASP A 58 0.99 14.54 13.94
CA ASP A 58 0.67 15.72 13.16
C ASP A 58 0.04 15.35 11.81
N VAL A 59 0.66 15.78 10.72
CA VAL A 59 0.25 15.47 9.35
C VAL A 59 1.47 15.44 8.42
N THR A 60 1.46 14.49 7.50
CA THR A 60 2.53 14.32 6.51
C THR A 60 1.98 14.33 5.08
N LEU A 61 2.81 14.75 4.14
CA LEU A 61 2.51 14.72 2.70
C LEU A 61 3.51 13.80 2.00
N TRP A 62 2.99 12.84 1.24
CA TRP A 62 3.77 11.83 0.53
C TRP A 62 3.55 11.94 -0.97
N ASP A 63 4.62 12.00 -1.75
CA ASP A 63 4.58 11.74 -3.17
C ASP A 63 4.47 10.23 -3.38
N VAL A 64 3.31 9.75 -3.75
CA VAL A 64 3.03 8.35 -4.08
C VAL A 64 2.56 8.17 -5.52
N ALA A 65 2.94 9.09 -6.42
CA ALA A 65 2.61 8.99 -7.84
C ALA A 65 3.24 7.77 -8.54
N CYS A 66 4.07 7.03 -7.85
CA CYS A 66 4.51 5.70 -8.24
C CYS A 66 3.36 4.68 -8.27
N GLN A 67 2.24 4.91 -7.59
CA GLN A 67 1.01 4.15 -7.74
C GLN A 67 0.33 4.54 -9.06
N ARG A 68 0.89 4.06 -10.16
CA ARG A 68 0.43 4.36 -11.52
C ARG A 68 -0.97 3.80 -11.72
N GLN A 69 -1.94 4.70 -11.86
CA GLN A 69 -3.34 4.31 -11.98
C GLN A 69 -3.58 3.51 -13.26
N VAL A 70 -4.44 2.50 -13.18
CA VAL A 70 -4.94 1.76 -14.34
C VAL A 70 -6.40 2.08 -14.52
N GLU A 71 -6.74 2.78 -15.60
CA GLU A 71 -8.12 3.12 -15.93
C GLU A 71 -8.74 2.02 -16.77
N ILE A 72 -9.94 1.58 -16.38
CA ILE A 72 -10.76 0.60 -17.09
C ILE A 72 -12.10 1.26 -17.40
N THR A 73 -12.45 1.35 -18.68
CA THR A 73 -13.68 1.96 -19.18
C THR A 73 -14.31 1.07 -20.27
N GLY A 74 -15.58 1.27 -20.53
CA GLY A 74 -16.31 0.56 -21.58
C GLY A 74 -17.60 -0.06 -21.09
N PRO A 75 -18.46 -0.53 -22.00
CA PRO A 75 -19.77 -1.08 -21.65
C PRO A 75 -19.74 -2.27 -20.68
N ALA A 76 -18.62 -3.03 -20.69
CA ALA A 76 -18.41 -4.20 -19.83
C ALA A 76 -17.31 -3.96 -18.77
N ALA A 77 -17.07 -2.71 -18.37
CA ALA A 77 -15.98 -2.41 -17.44
C ALA A 77 -16.20 -3.00 -16.04
N PHE A 78 -17.43 -2.97 -15.54
CA PHE A 78 -17.76 -3.56 -14.24
C PHE A 78 -17.56 -5.09 -14.26
N GLU A 79 -18.08 -5.77 -15.25
CA GLU A 79 -17.94 -7.22 -15.42
C GLU A 79 -16.48 -7.63 -15.55
N PHE A 80 -15.68 -6.83 -16.24
CA PHE A 80 -14.24 -7.06 -16.35
C PHE A 80 -13.52 -6.86 -15.01
N ILE A 81 -13.84 -5.82 -14.24
CA ILE A 81 -13.33 -5.64 -12.88
C ILE A 81 -13.68 -6.86 -12.02
N GLN A 82 -14.94 -7.33 -12.08
CA GLN A 82 -15.39 -8.50 -11.35
C GLN A 82 -14.62 -9.76 -11.75
N PHE A 83 -14.29 -9.89 -13.03
CA PHE A 83 -13.49 -11.01 -13.56
C PHE A 83 -12.04 -11.02 -13.07
N LEU A 84 -11.44 -9.85 -12.77
CA LEU A 84 -10.05 -9.74 -12.31
C LEU A 84 -9.83 -10.12 -10.84
N THR A 85 -10.90 -10.21 -10.02
CA THR A 85 -10.79 -10.39 -8.57
C THR A 85 -11.70 -11.48 -8.04
N PRO A 86 -11.27 -12.24 -7.03
CA PRO A 86 -12.13 -13.18 -6.32
C PRO A 86 -13.14 -12.50 -5.39
N ARG A 87 -13.06 -11.16 -5.23
CA ARG A 87 -13.95 -10.41 -4.34
C ARG A 87 -15.20 -9.93 -5.08
N ASP A 88 -16.38 -10.14 -4.48
CA ASP A 88 -17.62 -9.54 -4.99
C ASP A 88 -17.56 -8.01 -4.88
N MET A 89 -17.59 -7.34 -6.05
CA MET A 89 -17.56 -5.88 -6.19
C MET A 89 -18.96 -5.29 -6.45
N SER A 90 -20.02 -6.12 -6.48
CA SER A 90 -21.39 -5.68 -6.79
C SER A 90 -21.93 -4.61 -5.84
N ARG A 91 -21.42 -4.57 -4.61
CA ARG A 91 -21.78 -3.56 -3.59
C ARG A 91 -20.92 -2.30 -3.61
N CYS A 92 -19.93 -2.22 -4.49
CA CYS A 92 -19.13 -1.01 -4.65
C CYS A 92 -19.93 0.02 -5.45
N GLU A 93 -20.32 1.10 -4.81
CA GLU A 93 -21.12 2.18 -5.41
C GLU A 93 -20.22 3.17 -6.18
N VAL A 94 -20.78 3.95 -7.11
CA VAL A 94 -20.12 5.13 -7.67
C VAL A 94 -19.72 6.09 -6.54
N GLY A 95 -18.52 6.62 -6.57
CA GLY A 95 -17.98 7.43 -5.47
C GLY A 95 -17.45 6.61 -4.29
N GLN A 96 -17.21 5.32 -4.48
CA GLN A 96 -16.66 4.42 -3.46
C GLN A 96 -15.34 3.81 -3.90
N CYS A 97 -14.45 3.60 -2.92
CA CYS A 97 -13.25 2.79 -3.05
C CYS A 97 -13.47 1.40 -2.46
N GLN A 98 -12.72 0.41 -2.95
CA GLN A 98 -12.72 -0.93 -2.35
C GLN A 98 -11.35 -1.60 -2.55
N TYR A 99 -10.81 -2.18 -1.48
CA TYR A 99 -9.59 -2.99 -1.58
C TYR A 99 -9.88 -4.32 -2.28
N MET A 100 -9.00 -4.74 -3.18
CA MET A 100 -9.14 -5.99 -3.92
C MET A 100 -7.79 -6.64 -4.21
N ALA A 101 -7.73 -7.96 -4.20
CA ALA A 101 -6.64 -8.72 -4.77
C ALA A 101 -6.96 -9.04 -6.23
N LEU A 102 -5.98 -8.88 -7.11
CA LEU A 102 -6.00 -9.38 -8.49
C LEU A 102 -5.34 -10.75 -8.51
N THR A 103 -5.97 -11.74 -9.10
CA THR A 103 -5.45 -13.11 -9.08
C THR A 103 -5.15 -13.66 -10.48
N ASN A 104 -4.12 -14.50 -10.59
CA ASN A 104 -3.81 -15.25 -11.80
C ASN A 104 -4.58 -16.58 -11.85
N GLN A 105 -4.40 -17.34 -12.92
CA GLN A 105 -5.07 -18.63 -13.15
C GLN A 105 -4.76 -19.71 -12.09
N ASP A 106 -3.64 -19.58 -11.37
CA ASP A 106 -3.20 -20.50 -10.33
C ASP A 106 -3.65 -20.05 -8.93
N GLY A 107 -4.41 -18.95 -8.84
CA GLY A 107 -4.88 -18.33 -7.59
C GLY A 107 -3.83 -17.47 -6.89
N GLY A 108 -2.66 -17.28 -7.50
CA GLY A 108 -1.62 -16.38 -7.01
C GLY A 108 -2.02 -14.90 -7.14
N ILE A 109 -1.57 -14.08 -6.19
CA ILE A 109 -1.89 -12.64 -6.18
C ILE A 109 -0.95 -11.92 -7.15
N VAL A 110 -1.52 -11.37 -8.22
CA VAL A 110 -0.79 -10.53 -9.19
C VAL A 110 -0.50 -9.16 -8.59
N ASN A 111 -1.42 -8.64 -7.81
CA ASN A 111 -1.29 -7.38 -7.08
C ASN A 111 -2.44 -7.22 -6.08
N ASP A 112 -2.26 -6.33 -5.12
CA ASP A 112 -3.31 -5.85 -4.23
C ASP A 112 -3.56 -4.36 -4.53
N ALA A 113 -4.77 -4.02 -4.89
CA ALA A 113 -5.10 -2.68 -5.36
C ALA A 113 -6.28 -2.08 -4.58
N ILE A 114 -6.33 -0.75 -4.56
CA ILE A 114 -7.56 -0.03 -4.24
C ILE A 114 -8.28 0.23 -5.56
N LEU A 115 -9.51 -0.27 -5.69
CA LEU A 115 -10.43 0.11 -6.74
C LEU A 115 -11.08 1.44 -6.36
N LEU A 116 -11.14 2.38 -7.32
CA LEU A 116 -11.92 3.60 -7.24
C LEU A 116 -13.01 3.52 -8.32
N ARG A 117 -14.28 3.47 -7.93
CA ARG A 117 -15.40 3.55 -8.87
C ARG A 117 -15.75 5.01 -9.12
N ILE A 118 -15.22 5.56 -10.20
CA ILE A 118 -15.41 6.98 -10.55
C ILE A 118 -16.79 7.23 -11.14
N GLU A 119 -17.22 6.36 -12.08
CA GLU A 119 -18.53 6.38 -12.74
C GLU A 119 -19.08 4.94 -12.85
N GLU A 120 -20.28 4.78 -13.38
CA GLU A 120 -20.90 3.46 -13.54
C GLU A 120 -20.01 2.45 -14.28
N GLN A 121 -19.31 2.90 -15.34
CA GLN A 121 -18.45 2.09 -16.20
C GLN A 121 -17.05 2.72 -16.36
N ARG A 122 -16.57 3.40 -15.30
CA ARG A 122 -15.23 3.98 -15.23
C ARG A 122 -14.60 3.71 -13.88
N PHE A 123 -13.50 2.99 -13.90
CA PHE A 123 -12.81 2.53 -12.71
C PHE A 123 -11.32 2.88 -12.80
N TRP A 124 -10.71 3.19 -11.65
CA TRP A 124 -9.27 3.21 -11.50
C TRP A 124 -8.84 2.10 -10.54
N LEU A 125 -7.77 1.41 -10.89
CA LEU A 125 -7.02 0.58 -9.96
C LEU A 125 -5.80 1.37 -9.52
N SER A 126 -5.65 1.57 -8.21
CA SER A 126 -4.47 2.15 -7.57
C SER A 126 -3.64 1.00 -7.00
N PRO A 127 -2.63 0.48 -7.75
CA PRO A 127 -1.95 -0.75 -7.41
C PRO A 127 -0.78 -0.53 -6.45
N GLY A 128 -0.33 -1.62 -5.82
CA GLY A 128 1.01 -1.77 -5.29
C GLY A 128 2.09 -1.80 -6.38
N ASP A 129 3.33 -2.19 -6.04
CA ASP A 129 4.39 -2.37 -7.03
C ASP A 129 4.05 -3.50 -8.01
N GLY A 130 4.37 -3.33 -9.29
CA GLY A 130 4.12 -4.36 -10.31
C GLY A 130 3.40 -3.86 -11.56
N ASP A 131 3.27 -4.75 -12.54
CA ASP A 131 2.84 -4.43 -13.91
C ASP A 131 1.33 -4.67 -14.14
N VAL A 132 0.47 -4.15 -13.25
CA VAL A 132 -1.00 -4.33 -13.30
C VAL A 132 -1.59 -3.86 -14.64
N LEU A 133 -1.06 -2.78 -15.22
CA LEU A 133 -1.51 -2.29 -16.52
C LEU A 133 -1.37 -3.37 -17.60
N TRP A 134 -0.19 -3.97 -17.70
CA TRP A 134 0.07 -4.99 -18.71
C TRP A 134 -0.71 -6.28 -18.46
N TRP A 135 -0.86 -6.65 -17.18
CA TRP A 135 -1.72 -7.77 -16.79
C TRP A 135 -3.16 -7.54 -17.22
N ALA A 136 -3.77 -6.42 -16.84
CA ALA A 136 -5.15 -6.11 -17.19
C ALA A 136 -5.37 -6.00 -18.71
N MET A 137 -4.44 -5.37 -19.44
CA MET A 137 -4.48 -5.33 -20.92
C MET A 137 -4.40 -6.74 -21.52
N GLY A 138 -3.50 -7.58 -21.01
CA GLY A 138 -3.32 -8.96 -21.49
C GLY A 138 -4.57 -9.82 -21.28
N VAL A 139 -5.21 -9.70 -20.12
CA VAL A 139 -6.47 -10.38 -19.81
C VAL A 139 -7.60 -9.85 -20.69
N ALA A 140 -7.68 -8.53 -20.91
CA ALA A 140 -8.74 -7.91 -21.72
C ALA A 140 -8.75 -8.42 -23.18
N VAL A 141 -7.57 -8.64 -23.80
CA VAL A 141 -7.43 -9.04 -25.20
C VAL A 141 -8.23 -10.31 -25.54
N ASN A 142 -8.30 -11.28 -24.63
CA ASN A 142 -8.92 -12.58 -24.88
C ASN A 142 -10.16 -12.86 -24.02
N SER A 143 -10.60 -11.90 -23.22
CA SER A 143 -11.71 -12.09 -22.29
C SER A 143 -13.10 -11.97 -22.94
N GLY A 144 -13.18 -11.34 -24.10
CA GLY A 144 -14.45 -11.04 -24.76
C GLY A 144 -15.21 -9.85 -24.20
N PHE A 145 -14.68 -9.17 -23.17
CA PHE A 145 -15.28 -7.94 -22.64
C PHE A 145 -14.97 -6.74 -23.53
N ASP A 146 -15.99 -5.91 -23.79
CA ASP A 146 -15.84 -4.63 -24.50
C ASP A 146 -15.34 -3.55 -23.52
N VAL A 147 -14.01 -3.50 -23.35
CA VAL A 147 -13.34 -2.60 -22.42
C VAL A 147 -12.10 -1.96 -23.03
N ARG A 148 -11.78 -0.77 -22.55
CA ARG A 148 -10.50 -0.10 -22.76
C ARG A 148 -9.74 -0.07 -21.45
N VAL A 149 -8.48 -0.50 -21.49
CA VAL A 149 -7.55 -0.44 -20.37
C VAL A 149 -6.41 0.51 -20.74
N CYS A 150 -6.12 1.51 -19.93
CA CYS A 150 -5.02 2.46 -20.16
C CYS A 150 -4.48 3.05 -18.87
N GLU A 151 -3.32 3.70 -18.94
CA GLU A 151 -2.79 4.54 -17.89
C GLU A 151 -3.29 5.98 -18.12
N PRO A 152 -4.10 6.55 -17.21
CA PRO A 152 -4.53 7.95 -17.31
C PRO A 152 -3.43 8.91 -16.79
N ASP A 153 -3.52 10.19 -17.13
CA ASP A 153 -2.69 11.23 -16.46
C ASP A 153 -3.27 11.52 -15.07
N VAL A 154 -2.97 10.64 -14.13
CA VAL A 154 -3.42 10.73 -12.74
C VAL A 154 -2.28 10.38 -11.80
N SER A 155 -1.99 11.28 -10.88
CA SER A 155 -0.86 11.17 -9.94
C SER A 155 -1.32 11.42 -8.50
N PRO A 156 -1.29 10.41 -7.62
CA PRO A 156 -1.71 10.58 -6.23
C PRO A 156 -0.64 11.21 -5.34
N LEU A 157 -1.13 12.08 -4.42
CA LEU A 157 -0.46 12.47 -3.18
C LEU A 157 -1.21 11.86 -2.01
N GLN A 158 -0.51 11.45 -0.95
CA GLN A 158 -1.13 11.05 0.32
C GLN A 158 -0.93 12.12 1.39
N LEU A 159 -2.03 12.60 1.95
CA LEU A 159 -2.09 13.50 3.10
C LEU A 159 -2.48 12.66 4.33
N GLN A 160 -1.53 12.31 5.18
CA GLN A 160 -1.70 11.29 6.22
C GLN A 160 -1.33 11.82 7.61
N GLY A 161 -2.06 11.37 8.63
CA GLY A 161 -1.84 11.71 10.04
C GLY A 161 -3.10 12.26 10.71
N PRO A 162 -3.12 12.33 12.06
CA PRO A 162 -4.31 12.71 12.83
C PRO A 162 -4.84 14.11 12.52
N LYS A 163 -3.99 15.03 12.06
CA LYS A 163 -4.38 16.40 11.67
C LYS A 163 -4.73 16.53 10.17
N SER A 164 -4.65 15.46 9.38
CA SER A 164 -5.00 15.50 7.96
C SER A 164 -6.44 15.98 7.69
N PRO A 165 -7.45 15.70 8.56
CA PRO A 165 -8.79 16.23 8.36
C PRO A 165 -8.86 17.76 8.43
N LEU A 166 -8.04 18.38 9.26
CA LEU A 166 -7.99 19.84 9.39
C LEU A 166 -7.45 20.49 8.11
N VAL A 167 -6.35 19.94 7.58
CA VAL A 167 -5.80 20.40 6.30
C VAL A 167 -6.80 20.17 5.15
N ALA A 168 -7.46 19.02 5.12
CA ALA A 168 -8.46 18.73 4.10
C ALA A 168 -9.66 19.67 4.18
N ARG A 169 -10.11 20.07 5.39
CA ARG A 169 -11.15 21.06 5.58
C ARG A 169 -10.74 22.45 5.07
N ASP A 170 -9.50 22.87 5.35
CA ASP A 170 -8.98 24.16 4.88
C ASP A 170 -8.82 24.21 3.33
N LEU A 171 -8.57 23.07 2.70
CA LEU A 171 -8.46 22.94 1.25
C LEU A 171 -9.81 22.85 0.54
N PHE A 172 -10.72 22.05 1.08
CA PHE A 172 -11.92 21.59 0.38
C PHE A 172 -13.23 21.96 1.08
N GLY A 173 -13.19 22.45 2.32
CA GLY A 173 -14.38 22.72 3.13
C GLY A 173 -14.90 21.49 3.89
N ASP A 174 -16.04 21.66 4.57
CA ASP A 174 -16.59 20.71 5.53
C ASP A 174 -16.90 19.33 4.94
N TRP A 175 -17.26 19.26 3.65
CA TRP A 175 -17.53 17.98 3.01
C TRP A 175 -16.36 16.99 3.09
N ALA A 176 -15.11 17.47 3.18
CA ALA A 176 -13.95 16.63 3.26
C ALA A 176 -13.89 15.88 4.61
N VAL A 177 -14.27 16.53 5.72
CA VAL A 177 -14.31 15.89 7.05
C VAL A 177 -15.57 15.05 7.25
N GLU A 178 -16.65 15.31 6.53
CA GLU A 178 -17.88 14.51 6.52
C GLU A 178 -17.74 13.24 5.66
N MET A 179 -16.75 13.20 4.76
CA MET A 179 -16.53 12.07 3.87
C MET A 179 -16.23 10.81 4.66
N LYS A 180 -17.00 9.74 4.43
CA LYS A 180 -16.80 8.44 5.07
C LYS A 180 -15.54 7.75 4.53
N TYR A 181 -14.95 6.90 5.35
CA TYR A 181 -13.83 6.05 4.96
C TYR A 181 -14.18 5.20 3.73
N TYR A 182 -13.24 5.07 2.78
CA TYR A 182 -13.42 4.42 1.49
C TYR A 182 -14.47 5.10 0.58
N ARG A 183 -14.68 6.42 0.72
CA ARG A 183 -15.42 7.23 -0.23
C ARG A 183 -14.48 8.13 -1.00
N LEU A 184 -14.90 8.53 -2.19
CA LEU A 184 -14.20 9.47 -3.05
C LEU A 184 -15.15 10.54 -3.60
N ARG A 185 -14.57 11.64 -4.04
CA ARG A 185 -15.30 12.72 -4.71
C ARG A 185 -14.42 13.37 -5.76
N GLU A 186 -14.96 13.55 -6.97
CA GLU A 186 -14.36 14.43 -7.97
C GLU A 186 -14.56 15.89 -7.56
N THR A 187 -13.50 16.69 -7.69
CA THR A 187 -13.50 18.10 -7.29
C THR A 187 -12.42 18.88 -8.04
N GLU A 188 -12.32 20.16 -7.75
CA GLU A 188 -11.17 20.98 -8.14
C GLU A 188 -10.67 21.80 -6.95
N LEU A 189 -9.41 22.16 -6.96
CA LEU A 189 -8.79 23.07 -6.00
C LEU A 189 -8.10 24.20 -6.77
N ASP A 190 -8.66 25.42 -6.68
CA ASP A 190 -8.14 26.60 -7.40
C ASP A 190 -7.96 26.34 -8.91
N GLY A 191 -8.89 25.59 -9.53
CA GLY A 191 -8.84 25.17 -10.93
C GLY A 191 -7.98 23.96 -11.23
N ILE A 192 -7.39 23.31 -10.22
CA ILE A 192 -6.63 22.07 -10.35
C ILE A 192 -7.61 20.88 -10.27
N PRO A 193 -7.74 20.05 -11.33
CA PRO A 193 -8.69 18.95 -11.32
C PRO A 193 -8.20 17.78 -10.45
N LEU A 194 -9.06 17.30 -9.53
CA LEU A 194 -8.73 16.29 -8.53
C LEU A 194 -9.83 15.25 -8.37
N VAL A 195 -9.42 14.07 -7.93
CA VAL A 195 -10.27 13.16 -7.16
C VAL A 195 -9.69 13.09 -5.75
N VAL A 196 -10.54 13.26 -4.74
CA VAL A 196 -10.14 13.13 -3.33
C VAL A 196 -10.79 11.91 -2.75
N SER A 197 -10.03 11.03 -2.10
CA SER A 197 -10.56 9.88 -1.39
C SER A 197 -10.16 9.87 0.09
N ARG A 198 -10.99 9.21 0.90
CA ARG A 198 -10.69 8.89 2.30
C ARG A 198 -10.03 7.52 2.39
N THR A 199 -8.82 7.43 1.87
CA THR A 199 -7.94 6.26 1.82
C THR A 199 -6.52 6.63 2.20
N GLY A 200 -5.63 5.65 2.27
CA GLY A 200 -4.21 5.85 2.54
C GLY A 200 -3.53 4.58 3.03
N TRP A 201 -2.21 4.59 3.02
CA TRP A 201 -1.37 3.44 3.39
C TRP A 201 -0.54 3.73 4.65
N SER A 202 -1.17 4.31 5.66
CA SER A 202 -0.49 4.71 6.91
C SER A 202 -1.10 4.10 8.18
N GLY A 203 -2.34 3.64 8.10
CA GLY A 203 -3.12 3.26 9.29
C GLY A 203 -3.50 4.43 10.20
N GLU A 204 -3.16 5.67 9.81
CA GLU A 204 -3.65 6.90 10.43
C GLU A 204 -4.81 7.47 9.61
N LEU A 205 -5.45 8.55 10.12
CA LEU A 205 -6.41 9.31 9.32
C LEU A 205 -5.71 9.85 8.07
N GLY A 206 -6.42 9.84 6.95
CA GLY A 206 -5.79 10.32 5.73
C GLY A 206 -6.72 10.50 4.55
N TYR A 207 -6.14 11.13 3.54
CA TYR A 207 -6.73 11.38 2.24
C TYR A 207 -5.71 11.07 1.15
N GLU A 208 -6.20 10.66 0.00
CA GLU A 208 -5.42 10.61 -1.24
C GLU A 208 -5.98 11.63 -2.21
N LEU A 209 -5.09 12.46 -2.75
CA LEU A 209 -5.39 13.52 -3.69
C LEU A 209 -4.88 13.09 -5.07
N TYR A 210 -5.76 12.62 -5.92
CA TYR A 210 -5.44 12.15 -7.26
C TYR A 210 -5.45 13.34 -8.22
N LEU A 211 -4.28 13.88 -8.53
CA LEU A 211 -4.11 14.94 -9.52
C LEU A 211 -4.42 14.41 -10.92
N ARG A 212 -5.32 15.05 -11.65
CA ARG A 212 -5.80 14.62 -12.97
C ARG A 212 -5.14 15.36 -14.15
N ASP A 213 -4.09 16.13 -13.90
CA ASP A 213 -3.31 16.82 -14.91
C ASP A 213 -1.93 17.12 -14.35
N SER A 214 -0.93 16.42 -14.85
CA SER A 214 0.45 16.44 -14.33
C SER A 214 1.10 17.83 -14.37
N GLN A 215 0.62 18.76 -15.24
CA GLN A 215 1.13 20.13 -15.31
C GLN A 215 0.97 20.89 -13.99
N TYR A 216 -0.02 20.54 -13.15
CA TYR A 216 -0.30 21.20 -11.87
C TYR A 216 0.45 20.60 -10.67
N GLY A 217 1.36 19.65 -10.88
CA GLY A 217 2.03 18.95 -9.78
C GLY A 217 2.65 19.87 -8.74
N ASN A 218 3.48 20.82 -9.16
CA ASN A 218 4.08 21.80 -8.24
C ASN A 218 3.02 22.68 -7.56
N ALA A 219 2.01 23.14 -8.30
CA ALA A 219 0.97 24.01 -7.75
C ALA A 219 0.15 23.30 -6.65
N LEU A 220 -0.24 22.04 -6.88
CA LEU A 220 -0.94 21.25 -5.89
C LEU A 220 -0.08 21.02 -4.65
N TRP A 221 1.19 20.62 -4.83
CA TRP A 221 2.11 20.41 -3.71
C TRP A 221 2.23 21.64 -2.82
N GLU A 222 2.54 22.80 -3.42
CA GLU A 222 2.70 24.07 -2.69
C GLU A 222 1.40 24.47 -1.98
N ARG A 223 0.25 24.26 -2.62
CA ARG A 223 -1.06 24.60 -2.04
C ARG A 223 -1.38 23.74 -0.81
N VAL A 224 -1.09 22.43 -0.87
CA VAL A 224 -1.29 21.53 0.27
C VAL A 224 -0.30 21.84 1.40
N MET A 225 0.97 22.06 1.08
CA MET A 225 1.99 22.42 2.07
C MET A 225 1.65 23.74 2.77
N GLU A 226 1.14 24.75 2.04
CA GLU A 226 0.72 26.04 2.62
C GLU A 226 -0.45 25.86 3.61
N ALA A 227 -1.51 25.14 3.21
CA ALA A 227 -2.65 24.86 4.06
C ALA A 227 -2.28 24.03 5.31
N GLY A 228 -1.28 23.19 5.20
CA GLY A 228 -0.83 22.33 6.30
C GLY A 228 0.09 23.02 7.33
N LYS A 229 0.63 24.22 7.05
CA LYS A 229 1.55 24.91 7.97
C LYS A 229 1.03 25.07 9.39
N PRO A 230 -0.23 25.47 9.62
CA PRO A 230 -0.77 25.59 10.98
C PRO A 230 -0.82 24.25 11.76
N TYR A 231 -0.77 23.14 11.03
CA TYR A 231 -0.91 21.77 11.56
C TYR A 231 0.41 21.00 11.61
N ASN A 232 1.55 21.69 11.42
CA ASN A 232 2.89 21.12 11.38
C ASN A 232 3.09 20.10 10.24
N ILE A 233 2.51 20.34 9.07
CA ILE A 233 2.69 19.46 7.91
C ILE A 233 4.16 19.30 7.57
N ARG A 234 4.54 18.05 7.26
CA ARG A 234 5.89 17.71 6.85
C ARG A 234 5.86 16.81 5.63
N PRO A 235 6.67 17.08 4.60
CA PRO A 235 6.91 16.09 3.56
C PRO A 235 7.75 14.94 4.15
N THR A 236 7.32 13.72 3.92
CA THR A 236 8.01 12.50 4.37
C THR A 236 7.90 11.40 3.32
N ALA A 237 8.68 10.35 3.48
CA ALA A 237 8.49 9.09 2.76
C ALA A 237 7.35 8.26 3.40
N PRO A 238 6.74 7.31 2.65
CA PRO A 238 5.88 6.30 3.25
C PRO A 238 6.58 5.55 4.38
N SER A 239 5.91 5.43 5.53
CA SER A 239 6.53 4.87 6.73
C SER A 239 6.45 3.35 6.77
N THR A 240 7.57 2.65 6.54
CA THR A 240 7.68 1.20 6.71
C THR A 240 7.30 0.76 8.13
N ILE A 241 7.77 1.48 9.16
CA ILE A 241 7.45 1.16 10.56
C ILE A 241 5.93 1.18 10.77
N ARG A 242 5.29 2.27 10.34
CA ARG A 242 3.85 2.44 10.57
C ARG A 242 3.00 1.46 9.77
N SER A 243 3.43 1.11 8.55
CA SER A 243 2.73 0.09 7.75
C SER A 243 2.80 -1.30 8.40
N ILE A 244 3.95 -1.69 8.97
CA ILE A 244 4.08 -2.94 9.73
C ILE A 244 3.15 -2.90 10.93
N GLU A 245 3.21 -1.86 11.75
CA GLU A 245 2.36 -1.68 12.94
C GLU A 245 0.87 -1.78 12.64
N GLY A 246 0.44 -1.20 11.52
CA GLY A 246 -0.96 -1.11 11.11
C GLY A 246 -1.46 -2.29 10.27
N GLY A 247 -0.61 -3.26 9.98
CA GLY A 247 -0.99 -4.42 9.17
C GLY A 247 -1.23 -4.10 7.70
N LEU A 248 -0.56 -3.08 7.17
CA LEU A 248 -0.64 -2.70 5.77
C LEU A 248 0.45 -3.44 5.00
N LEU A 249 0.02 -4.39 4.20
CA LEU A 249 0.93 -5.24 3.43
C LEU A 249 1.53 -4.46 2.26
N SER A 250 2.72 -4.89 1.83
CA SER A 250 3.43 -4.35 0.68
C SER A 250 3.63 -5.43 -0.36
N TYR A 251 3.13 -5.20 -1.57
CA TYR A 251 3.36 -6.10 -2.68
C TYR A 251 4.86 -6.15 -3.01
N VAL A 252 5.35 -7.29 -3.48
CA VAL A 252 6.77 -7.66 -3.69
C VAL A 252 7.52 -7.94 -2.39
N SER A 253 7.10 -7.39 -1.25
CA SER A 253 7.72 -7.69 0.05
C SER A 253 6.91 -8.74 0.84
N ASP A 254 5.69 -8.39 1.27
CA ASP A 254 4.84 -9.29 2.08
C ASP A 254 3.98 -10.20 1.21
N ILE A 255 3.68 -9.77 -0.01
CA ILE A 255 2.85 -10.46 -0.97
C ILE A 255 3.62 -10.62 -2.26
N THR A 256 3.67 -11.83 -2.79
CA THR A 256 4.25 -12.14 -4.09
C THR A 256 3.26 -12.94 -4.93
N ILE A 257 3.59 -13.20 -6.19
CA ILE A 257 2.77 -14.03 -7.07
C ILE A 257 2.62 -15.48 -6.59
N ASP A 258 3.52 -15.92 -5.70
CA ASP A 258 3.48 -17.26 -5.10
C ASP A 258 2.54 -17.34 -3.90
N ASP A 259 1.99 -16.20 -3.46
CA ASP A 259 1.03 -16.12 -2.37
C ASP A 259 -0.39 -16.04 -2.92
N ASN A 260 -1.35 -16.52 -2.15
CA ASN A 260 -2.77 -16.45 -2.47
C ASN A 260 -3.54 -15.77 -1.33
N PRO A 261 -4.81 -15.39 -1.51
CA PRO A 261 -5.58 -14.70 -0.47
C PRO A 261 -5.63 -15.42 0.88
N TYR A 262 -5.53 -16.75 0.91
CA TYR A 262 -5.57 -17.52 2.16
C TYR A 262 -4.25 -17.44 2.93
N VAL A 263 -3.11 -17.34 2.23
CA VAL A 263 -1.79 -17.17 2.85
C VAL A 263 -1.73 -15.85 3.62
N ILE A 264 -2.24 -14.78 3.02
CA ILE A 264 -2.14 -13.42 3.58
C ILE A 264 -3.34 -13.03 4.47
N GLY A 265 -4.16 -14.01 4.89
CA GLY A 265 -5.30 -13.76 5.78
C GLY A 265 -6.50 -13.07 5.13
N MET A 266 -6.55 -13.00 3.80
CA MET A 266 -7.63 -12.36 3.03
C MET A 266 -8.64 -13.33 2.46
N GLY A 267 -8.64 -14.60 2.88
CA GLY A 267 -9.58 -15.63 2.41
C GLY A 267 -11.05 -15.23 2.56
N ARG A 268 -11.39 -14.36 3.55
CA ARG A 268 -12.75 -13.81 3.72
C ARG A 268 -13.24 -12.95 2.55
N PHE A 269 -12.34 -12.51 1.68
CA PHE A 269 -12.67 -11.71 0.49
C PHE A 269 -12.84 -12.57 -0.76
N VAL A 270 -12.58 -13.87 -0.67
CA VAL A 270 -12.81 -14.81 -1.78
C VAL A 270 -14.27 -15.24 -1.74
N ASP A 271 -15.04 -14.81 -2.74
CA ASP A 271 -16.45 -15.14 -2.89
C ASP A 271 -16.66 -15.99 -4.15
N PHE A 272 -16.92 -17.28 -3.95
CA PHE A 272 -17.18 -18.21 -5.05
C PHE A 272 -18.60 -18.11 -5.63
N ASP A 273 -19.49 -17.45 -4.91
CA ASP A 273 -20.91 -17.27 -5.27
C ASP A 273 -21.17 -15.92 -5.95
N GLN A 274 -20.12 -15.10 -6.13
CA GLN A 274 -20.22 -13.82 -6.85
C GLN A 274 -20.77 -14.01 -8.26
N PRO A 275 -21.47 -13.00 -8.82
CA PRO A 275 -21.99 -13.07 -10.18
C PRO A 275 -20.86 -13.24 -11.20
N GLY A 276 -20.91 -14.31 -11.97
CA GLY A 276 -19.92 -14.59 -13.00
C GLY A 276 -18.74 -15.43 -12.54
N ASP A 277 -17.78 -15.58 -13.44
CA ASP A 277 -16.51 -16.26 -13.21
C ASP A 277 -15.41 -15.24 -12.92
N PHE A 278 -14.28 -15.69 -12.36
CA PHE A 278 -13.12 -14.84 -12.14
C PHE A 278 -11.81 -15.62 -12.33
N VAL A 279 -10.74 -14.89 -12.63
CA VAL A 279 -9.43 -15.48 -12.87
C VAL A 279 -8.94 -16.20 -11.61
N GLY A 280 -8.63 -17.50 -11.74
CA GLY A 280 -8.13 -18.31 -10.63
C GLY A 280 -9.20 -19.01 -9.78
N LYS A 281 -10.50 -18.90 -10.11
CA LYS A 281 -11.60 -19.49 -9.32
C LYS A 281 -11.39 -20.95 -8.99
N ALA A 282 -11.10 -21.79 -9.99
CA ALA A 282 -10.89 -23.24 -9.78
C ALA A 282 -9.69 -23.54 -8.88
N ALA A 283 -8.59 -22.80 -9.04
CA ALA A 283 -7.41 -22.95 -8.20
C ALA A 283 -7.69 -22.54 -6.75
N LEU A 284 -8.37 -21.41 -6.56
CA LEU A 284 -8.73 -20.93 -5.21
C LEU A 284 -9.75 -21.84 -4.53
N GLN A 285 -10.68 -22.48 -5.25
CA GLN A 285 -11.57 -23.50 -4.70
C GLN A 285 -10.78 -24.70 -4.18
N LYS A 286 -9.78 -25.17 -4.94
CA LYS A 286 -8.90 -26.26 -4.52
C LYS A 286 -8.11 -25.86 -3.27
N ILE A 287 -7.48 -24.67 -3.26
CA ILE A 287 -6.72 -24.19 -2.11
C ILE A 287 -7.62 -24.05 -0.87
N ALA A 288 -8.86 -23.57 -1.04
CA ALA A 288 -9.81 -23.47 0.08
C ALA A 288 -10.15 -24.82 0.69
N ALA A 289 -10.27 -25.88 -0.15
CA ALA A 289 -10.57 -27.23 0.30
C ALA A 289 -9.37 -27.93 0.97
N GLU A 290 -8.16 -27.74 0.44
CA GLU A 290 -6.93 -28.40 0.90
C GLU A 290 -6.22 -27.64 2.04
N GLY A 291 -6.50 -26.34 2.19
CA GLY A 291 -5.79 -25.41 3.06
C GLY A 291 -4.53 -24.85 2.41
N ALA A 292 -4.14 -23.64 2.80
CA ALA A 292 -2.88 -23.05 2.39
C ALA A 292 -1.74 -23.60 3.26
N GLY A 293 -0.66 -24.08 2.62
CA GLY A 293 0.49 -24.65 3.32
C GLY A 293 1.36 -23.64 4.07
N ARG A 294 1.08 -22.34 3.90
CA ARG A 294 1.82 -21.23 4.53
C ARG A 294 0.84 -20.20 5.08
N ARG A 295 1.34 -19.34 5.98
CA ARG A 295 0.62 -18.17 6.52
C ARG A 295 1.55 -16.98 6.66
N LEU A 296 1.06 -15.82 6.35
CA LEU A 296 1.68 -14.54 6.72
C LEU A 296 1.21 -14.17 8.13
N VAL A 297 2.16 -14.06 9.06
CA VAL A 297 1.90 -13.83 10.48
C VAL A 297 2.70 -12.64 11.00
N GLY A 298 2.19 -12.00 12.07
CA GLY A 298 2.97 -11.05 12.83
C GLY A 298 3.97 -11.76 13.73
N ILE A 299 5.17 -11.19 13.87
CA ILE A 299 6.20 -11.69 14.79
C ILE A 299 6.80 -10.57 15.64
N GLU A 300 7.15 -10.89 16.88
CA GLU A 300 8.04 -10.09 17.72
C GLU A 300 9.41 -10.74 17.74
N ILE A 301 10.47 -9.95 17.53
CA ILE A 301 11.86 -10.42 17.39
C ILE A 301 12.68 -9.89 18.58
N ASP A 302 13.30 -10.79 19.33
CA ASP A 302 14.12 -10.44 20.48
C ASP A 302 15.43 -9.73 20.10
N GLY A 303 16.04 -9.08 21.10
CA GLY A 303 17.38 -8.50 21.00
C GLY A 303 17.36 -6.97 20.83
N ALA A 304 18.52 -6.40 20.52
CA ALA A 304 18.67 -4.96 20.37
C ALA A 304 17.77 -4.40 19.26
N ALA A 305 17.35 -3.14 19.41
CA ALA A 305 16.57 -2.41 18.44
C ALA A 305 17.19 -2.50 17.03
N LEU A 306 16.39 -2.82 16.03
CA LEU A 306 16.80 -2.80 14.63
C LEU A 306 17.03 -1.34 14.20
N GLY A 307 18.23 -1.03 13.75
CA GLY A 307 18.58 0.33 13.34
C GLY A 307 17.91 0.78 12.05
N VAL A 308 17.65 -0.18 11.16
CA VAL A 308 16.96 0.02 9.86
C VAL A 308 16.06 -1.19 9.60
N PRO A 309 14.99 -1.03 8.80
CA PRO A 309 14.23 -2.17 8.28
C PRO A 309 15.14 -3.14 7.49
N ASN A 310 14.73 -4.41 7.42
CA ASN A 310 15.46 -5.38 6.62
C ASN A 310 15.39 -5.04 5.13
N GLU A 311 16.53 -5.20 4.44
CA GLU A 311 16.64 -5.02 2.97
C GLU A 311 16.54 -6.34 2.22
N GLU A 312 16.66 -7.48 2.93
CA GLU A 312 16.59 -8.83 2.40
C GLU A 312 15.68 -9.68 3.30
N PHE A 313 15.13 -10.74 2.74
CA PHE A 313 14.37 -11.72 3.53
C PHE A 313 15.31 -12.47 4.45
N TRP A 314 14.98 -12.55 5.74
CA TRP A 314 15.75 -13.33 6.70
C TRP A 314 15.11 -14.68 6.91
N ASP A 315 15.90 -15.74 6.81
CA ASP A 315 15.40 -17.10 6.98
C ASP A 315 14.85 -17.34 8.40
N ILE A 316 13.77 -18.13 8.47
CA ILE A 316 13.18 -18.58 9.74
C ILE A 316 13.32 -20.08 9.84
N SER A 317 13.75 -20.55 11.01
CA SER A 317 13.87 -21.97 11.31
C SER A 317 13.24 -22.37 12.63
N VAL A 318 12.87 -23.66 12.73
CA VAL A 318 12.49 -24.36 13.96
C VAL A 318 13.27 -25.67 13.99
N ASP A 319 13.94 -25.97 15.11
CA ASP A 319 14.81 -27.12 15.26
C ASP A 319 15.87 -27.28 14.14
N GLY A 320 16.40 -26.15 13.66
CA GLY A 320 17.40 -26.09 12.59
C GLY A 320 16.87 -26.36 11.18
N LYS A 321 15.56 -26.50 11.01
CA LYS A 321 14.90 -26.69 9.71
C LYS A 321 14.28 -25.35 9.27
N LYS A 322 14.63 -24.88 8.07
CA LYS A 322 13.98 -23.70 7.48
C LYS A 322 12.49 -23.95 7.26
N ILE A 323 11.64 -23.03 7.78
CA ILE A 323 10.18 -23.10 7.71
C ILE A 323 9.55 -21.87 7.08
N GLY A 324 10.33 -20.86 6.75
CA GLY A 324 9.84 -19.61 6.18
C GLY A 324 10.87 -18.51 6.16
N HIS A 325 10.38 -17.27 6.11
CA HIS A 325 11.24 -16.10 6.14
C HIS A 325 10.50 -14.86 6.68
N VAL A 326 11.25 -13.92 7.23
CA VAL A 326 10.79 -12.56 7.57
C VAL A 326 10.66 -11.78 6.28
N THR A 327 9.49 -11.22 6.03
CA THR A 327 9.24 -10.39 4.86
C THR A 327 9.66 -8.95 5.11
N ARG A 328 9.13 -8.33 6.17
CA ARG A 328 9.51 -6.99 6.62
C ARG A 328 9.58 -6.94 8.14
N CYS A 329 10.58 -6.26 8.67
CA CYS A 329 10.67 -6.00 10.10
C CYS A 329 11.29 -4.64 10.38
N ALA A 330 10.96 -4.07 11.55
CA ALA A 330 11.51 -2.81 12.03
C ALA A 330 11.38 -2.72 13.55
N HIS A 331 12.14 -1.81 14.17
CA HIS A 331 11.90 -1.40 15.54
C HIS A 331 10.74 -0.41 15.60
N SER A 332 9.70 -0.72 16.36
CA SER A 332 8.57 0.20 16.59
C SER A 332 8.89 1.14 17.76
N PRO A 333 8.98 2.46 17.54
CA PRO A 333 9.25 3.42 18.62
C PRO A 333 8.14 3.49 19.69
N ARG A 334 6.87 3.21 19.30
CA ARG A 334 5.74 3.23 20.24
C ARG A 334 5.68 1.99 21.12
N LEU A 335 6.08 0.84 20.58
CA LEU A 335 6.05 -0.43 21.31
C LEU A 335 7.35 -0.70 22.05
N ASP A 336 8.44 -0.03 21.66
CA ASP A 336 9.82 -0.32 22.07
C ASP A 336 10.19 -1.79 21.82
N ARG A 337 9.81 -2.32 20.65
CA ARG A 337 10.00 -3.70 20.23
C ARG A 337 10.35 -3.81 18.75
N ASN A 338 11.08 -4.86 18.40
CA ASN A 338 11.22 -5.25 17.00
C ASN A 338 10.01 -6.08 16.60
N ILE A 339 9.30 -5.63 15.59
CA ILE A 339 8.10 -6.26 15.06
C ILE A 339 8.28 -6.52 13.56
N GLY A 340 7.57 -7.50 13.03
CA GLY A 340 7.65 -7.80 11.61
C GLY A 340 6.54 -8.72 11.12
N TRP A 341 6.53 -8.88 9.81
CA TRP A 341 5.72 -9.88 9.12
C TRP A 341 6.61 -11.03 8.68
N ALA A 342 6.08 -12.24 8.75
CA ALA A 342 6.79 -13.46 8.37
C ALA A 342 5.86 -14.40 7.60
N ASN A 343 6.36 -14.96 6.50
CA ASN A 343 5.69 -16.03 5.77
C ASN A 343 6.24 -17.37 6.26
N VAL A 344 5.44 -18.14 6.99
CA VAL A 344 5.86 -19.38 7.65
C VAL A 344 4.98 -20.56 7.26
N ALA A 345 5.50 -21.78 7.40
CA ALA A 345 4.70 -23.00 7.25
C ALA A 345 3.50 -22.96 8.20
N ALA A 346 2.32 -23.36 7.71
CA ALA A 346 1.05 -23.21 8.43
C ALA A 346 1.05 -23.88 9.82
N GLU A 347 1.79 -24.96 9.99
CA GLU A 347 1.95 -25.69 11.26
C GLU A 347 2.68 -24.90 12.36
N HIS A 348 3.38 -23.80 11.98
CA HIS A 348 4.12 -22.92 12.90
C HIS A 348 3.51 -21.51 12.97
N SER A 349 2.28 -21.33 12.49
CA SER A 349 1.66 -20.01 12.35
C SER A 349 0.80 -19.57 13.55
N ASP A 350 0.61 -20.42 14.55
CA ASP A 350 -0.23 -20.09 15.70
C ASP A 350 0.44 -19.09 16.63
N PRO A 351 -0.29 -18.12 17.19
CA PRO A 351 0.26 -17.21 18.19
C PRO A 351 0.91 -17.96 19.36
N GLY A 352 2.12 -17.53 19.73
CA GLY A 352 2.95 -18.16 20.75
C GLY A 352 3.96 -19.18 20.18
N SER A 353 3.92 -19.51 18.90
CA SER A 353 4.95 -20.36 18.26
C SER A 353 6.32 -19.69 18.32
N GLU A 354 7.32 -20.43 18.85
CA GLU A 354 8.70 -19.96 18.95
C GLU A 354 9.46 -20.23 17.65
N LEU A 355 10.20 -19.26 17.19
CA LEU A 355 10.92 -19.24 15.93
C LEU A 355 12.36 -18.80 16.15
N VAL A 356 13.25 -19.14 15.24
CA VAL A 356 14.61 -18.58 15.14
C VAL A 356 14.75 -17.85 13.82
N VAL A 357 15.11 -16.59 13.88
CA VAL A 357 15.35 -15.70 12.73
C VAL A 357 16.86 -15.58 12.51
N ASP A 358 17.33 -15.94 11.33
CA ASP A 358 18.73 -15.75 10.90
C ASP A 358 18.91 -14.32 10.40
N SER A 359 19.26 -13.42 11.32
CA SER A 359 19.49 -12.01 11.02
C SER A 359 20.97 -11.73 10.67
N PRO A 360 21.28 -10.61 9.98
CA PRO A 360 22.69 -10.23 9.70
C PRO A 360 23.56 -10.08 10.94
N SER A 361 22.96 -9.92 12.11
CA SER A 361 23.66 -9.82 13.41
C SER A 361 23.72 -11.19 14.16
N GLY A 362 23.29 -12.26 13.53
CA GLY A 362 23.19 -13.61 14.10
C GLY A 362 21.75 -14.01 14.44
N ASP A 363 21.61 -15.23 14.92
CA ASP A 363 20.32 -15.81 15.28
C ASP A 363 19.60 -15.01 16.37
N ARG A 364 18.32 -14.73 16.15
CA ARG A 364 17.43 -14.08 17.12
C ARG A 364 16.21 -14.95 17.37
N LYS A 365 15.80 -15.03 18.61
CA LYS A 365 14.52 -15.63 18.93
C LYS A 365 13.40 -14.72 18.46
N ALA A 366 12.31 -15.32 18.01
CA ALA A 366 11.08 -14.61 17.67
C ALA A 366 9.87 -15.44 18.11
N VAL A 367 8.74 -14.76 18.26
CA VAL A 367 7.47 -15.37 18.64
C VAL A 367 6.39 -14.88 17.69
N VAL A 368 5.56 -15.79 17.19
CA VAL A 368 4.35 -15.43 16.45
C VAL A 368 3.38 -14.71 17.39
N CYS A 369 2.85 -13.58 16.95
CA CYS A 369 1.92 -12.78 17.74
C CYS A 369 0.69 -12.37 16.93
N GLU A 370 -0.34 -11.90 17.64
CA GLU A 370 -1.49 -11.28 16.98
C GLU A 370 -1.08 -9.95 16.34
N ALA A 371 -1.53 -9.74 15.11
CA ALA A 371 -1.32 -8.52 14.34
C ALA A 371 -2.63 -8.08 13.66
N PRO A 372 -2.82 -6.80 13.33
CA PRO A 372 -1.88 -5.69 13.50
C PRO A 372 -1.73 -5.24 14.96
N TRP A 373 -0.58 -4.63 15.30
CA TRP A 373 -0.33 -4.10 16.65
C TRP A 373 -1.17 -2.86 16.97
N PHE A 374 -1.51 -2.08 15.94
CA PHE A 374 -2.42 -0.95 16.05
C PHE A 374 -3.51 -1.03 14.98
N LYS A 375 -4.76 -0.95 15.41
CA LYS A 375 -5.89 -0.88 14.46
C LYS A 375 -5.83 0.43 13.69
N PRO A 376 -6.09 0.41 12.37
CA PRO A 376 -6.17 1.62 11.57
C PRO A 376 -7.21 2.61 12.11
N GLN A 377 -6.87 3.90 12.11
CA GLN A 377 -7.78 4.98 12.45
C GLN A 377 -8.65 5.31 11.24
N ILE A 378 -9.93 4.97 11.32
CA ILE A 378 -10.87 5.18 10.21
C ILE A 378 -11.91 6.28 10.51
N ARG A 379 -12.19 6.54 11.79
CA ARG A 379 -13.17 7.55 12.21
C ARG A 379 -12.45 8.85 12.58
N ILE A 380 -12.89 9.95 11.98
CA ILE A 380 -12.46 11.28 12.41
C ILE A 380 -13.09 11.56 13.77
N PRO A 381 -12.31 11.97 14.78
CA PRO A 381 -12.83 12.38 16.08
C PRO A 381 -13.83 13.54 15.97
N ASP A 382 -14.88 13.51 16.75
CA ASP A 382 -15.97 14.50 16.69
C ASP A 382 -15.47 15.93 16.99
N GLU A 383 -14.43 16.08 17.81
CA GLU A 383 -13.76 17.34 18.12
C GLU A 383 -13.02 17.98 16.93
N LEU A 384 -12.70 17.22 15.90
CA LEU A 384 -12.11 17.72 14.66
C LEU A 384 -13.16 18.11 13.61
N ILE A 385 -14.41 17.68 13.81
CA ILE A 385 -15.54 17.99 12.91
C ILE A 385 -16.33 19.20 13.44
N ALA A 386 -16.34 19.40 14.76
CA ALA A 386 -16.97 20.53 15.44
C ALA A 386 -16.25 21.90 15.12
#